data_06595a5dad0c4e0ae3b091af557cd91c
#
_entry.id   06595a5dad0c4e0ae3b091af557cd91c
#
_cell.length_a   1.000
_cell.length_b   1.000
_cell.length_c   1.000
_cell.angle_alpha   90.00
_cell.angle_beta   90.00
_cell.angle_gamma   90.00
#
_symmetry.space_group_name_H-M   'P 1'
#
loop_
_entity.id
_entity.type
_entity.pdbx_description
1 polymer ?
#
loop_
_entity_poly.entity_id
_entity_poly.type
_entity_poly.pdbx_seq_one_letter_code
_entity_poly.pdbx_strand_id
1 'polypeptide(L)'
;MAMSRVPTPPVSEYAAFAYTTALNLLLADRNCCQRIGDTTIVCWAENAAPAYSNAMLMFFCGGAEARGVSESDLAAALKALSQGRPVSFLDDKLDPNQNFYVLGISPNAARLSVRFFLHSSFGQFAKNLQDHADRLSITRPAFDKRENLSVWALAQETVNQKSRDKNPSPQLVGDLLRAILTGGPYPATLLNGVTLRIRAEREVTRGRAAILKAYYLRNYPTELNKEVFTVSLNESSNVPYVLGRLFSVLETIQSVANPGINATIKDRYFNSACATPATAFPTLVKLAQKHLQKMSTPNEVHFSKQLTELMAQLPETGFPARLSLPEQGAFEIGYYHQTQKRYAKKNEEE
;
A
#
# COMPACT_ATOMS: atom_id res chain seq x y z
N MET A 1 -44.02 18.45 17.80
CA MET A 1 -42.95 17.65 17.17
C MET A 1 -42.72 16.44 18.05
N ALA A 2 -43.19 15.26 17.67
CA ALA A 2 -43.02 14.05 18.43
C ALA A 2 -41.57 13.52 18.22
N MET A 3 -40.77 13.52 19.23
CA MET A 3 -39.47 12.83 19.23
C MET A 3 -39.73 11.33 19.01
N SER A 4 -39.34 10.80 17.86
CA SER A 4 -39.33 9.37 17.61
C SER A 4 -38.39 8.71 18.60
N ARG A 5 -38.94 7.97 19.54
CA ARG A 5 -38.15 7.12 20.45
C ARG A 5 -37.51 6.02 19.61
N VAL A 6 -36.21 6.06 19.46
CA VAL A 6 -35.43 4.92 18.97
C VAL A 6 -35.71 3.77 19.92
N PRO A 7 -36.20 2.59 19.47
CA PRO A 7 -36.41 1.47 20.33
C PRO A 7 -35.09 1.08 21.01
N THR A 8 -35.05 1.12 22.33
CA THR A 8 -33.95 0.59 23.13
C THR A 8 -33.87 -0.91 22.87
N PRO A 9 -32.74 -1.48 22.46
CA PRO A 9 -32.61 -2.92 22.33
C PRO A 9 -32.91 -3.58 23.68
N PRO A 10 -33.48 -4.80 23.71
CA PRO A 10 -33.84 -5.50 24.91
C PRO A 10 -32.59 -6.06 25.63
N VAL A 11 -31.77 -5.17 26.17
CA VAL A 11 -30.56 -5.48 26.93
C VAL A 11 -30.87 -5.17 28.39
N SER A 12 -30.60 -6.11 29.28
CA SER A 12 -30.77 -5.88 30.72
C SER A 12 -29.81 -4.80 31.23
N GLU A 13 -30.17 -4.08 32.28
CA GLU A 13 -29.30 -3.07 32.90
C GLU A 13 -27.95 -3.67 33.30
N TYR A 14 -27.96 -4.91 33.82
CA TYR A 14 -26.74 -5.64 34.15
C TYR A 14 -25.86 -5.88 32.94
N ALA A 15 -26.41 -6.33 31.82
CA ALA A 15 -25.64 -6.54 30.59
C ALA A 15 -25.10 -5.22 30.06
N ALA A 16 -25.89 -4.14 30.08
CA ALA A 16 -25.43 -2.81 29.67
C ALA A 16 -24.28 -2.33 30.56
N PHE A 17 -24.36 -2.49 31.87
CA PHE A 17 -23.29 -2.17 32.79
C PHE A 17 -22.06 -3.04 32.55
N ALA A 18 -22.20 -4.33 32.35
CA ALA A 18 -21.10 -5.26 32.17
C ALA A 18 -20.28 -4.96 30.92
N TYR A 19 -20.92 -4.81 29.74
CA TYR A 19 -20.16 -4.54 28.52
C TYR A 19 -19.57 -3.11 28.47
N THR A 20 -20.23 -2.11 29.06
CA THR A 20 -19.65 -0.75 29.13
C THR A 20 -18.45 -0.70 30.05
N THR A 21 -18.49 -1.39 31.18
CA THR A 21 -17.38 -1.51 32.13
C THR A 21 -16.21 -2.25 31.48
N ALA A 22 -16.45 -3.39 30.80
CA ALA A 22 -15.43 -4.14 30.10
C ALA A 22 -14.78 -3.29 28.99
N LEU A 23 -15.58 -2.57 28.20
CA LEU A 23 -15.05 -1.67 27.17
C LEU A 23 -14.19 -0.56 27.76
N ASN A 24 -14.61 0.06 28.87
CA ASN A 24 -13.81 1.09 29.53
C ASN A 24 -12.47 0.57 30.04
N LEU A 25 -12.45 -0.66 30.59
CA LEU A 25 -11.21 -1.32 31.02
C LEU A 25 -10.26 -1.57 29.83
N LEU A 26 -10.79 -2.12 28.73
CA LEU A 26 -10.00 -2.36 27.51
C LEU A 26 -9.47 -1.06 26.89
N LEU A 27 -10.25 0.02 26.91
CA LEU A 27 -9.83 1.34 26.40
C LEU A 27 -8.77 2.00 27.30
N ALA A 28 -8.74 1.68 28.59
CA ALA A 28 -7.72 2.17 29.51
C ALA A 28 -6.37 1.42 29.36
N ASP A 29 -6.39 0.20 28.82
CA ASP A 29 -5.20 -0.63 28.64
C ASP A 29 -4.58 -0.39 27.24
N ARG A 30 -3.38 0.20 27.21
CA ARG A 30 -2.62 0.44 25.98
C ARG A 30 -2.17 -0.84 25.27
N ASN A 31 -2.23 -1.99 25.93
CA ASN A 31 -1.95 -3.28 25.33
C ASN A 31 -3.14 -3.86 24.59
N CYS A 32 -4.34 -3.35 24.85
CA CYS A 32 -5.58 -3.80 24.23
C CYS A 32 -6.15 -2.80 23.23
N CYS A 33 -5.70 -1.54 23.24
CA CYS A 33 -6.25 -0.53 22.34
C CYS A 33 -5.18 0.32 21.65
N GLN A 34 -5.48 0.72 20.43
CA GLN A 34 -4.65 1.62 19.64
C GLN A 34 -5.53 2.54 18.78
N ARG A 35 -5.19 3.82 18.76
CA ARG A 35 -5.84 4.81 17.90
C ARG A 35 -5.10 4.91 16.56
N ILE A 36 -5.86 4.78 15.46
CA ILE A 36 -5.37 4.97 14.09
C ILE A 36 -6.26 6.01 13.42
N GLY A 37 -5.76 7.23 13.32
CA GLY A 37 -6.55 8.38 12.88
C GLY A 37 -7.70 8.66 13.83
N ASP A 38 -8.93 8.56 13.33
CA ASP A 38 -10.17 8.74 14.10
C ASP A 38 -10.75 7.43 14.65
N THR A 39 -10.22 6.30 14.20
CA THR A 39 -10.67 4.97 14.63
C THR A 39 -9.80 4.47 15.77
N THR A 40 -10.43 4.08 16.87
CA THR A 40 -9.79 3.33 17.95
C THR A 40 -10.10 1.85 17.77
N ILE A 41 -9.05 1.04 17.70
CA ILE A 41 -9.15 -0.41 17.68
C ILE A 41 -9.00 -0.91 19.08
N VAL A 42 -9.90 -1.79 19.49
CA VAL A 42 -9.84 -2.52 20.75
C VAL A 42 -9.82 -4.00 20.41
N CYS A 43 -8.91 -4.75 20.98
CA CYS A 43 -8.79 -6.19 20.69
C CYS A 43 -8.51 -7.00 21.96
N TRP A 44 -9.00 -8.22 21.97
CA TRP A 44 -8.81 -9.15 23.10
C TRP A 44 -8.97 -10.62 22.68
N ALA A 45 -8.30 -11.49 23.39
CA ALA A 45 -8.50 -12.93 23.29
C ALA A 45 -9.59 -13.40 24.27
N GLU A 46 -10.31 -14.47 23.93
CA GLU A 46 -11.35 -15.05 24.81
C GLU A 46 -10.79 -15.50 26.16
N ASN A 47 -9.55 -15.98 26.18
CA ASN A 47 -8.86 -16.38 27.41
C ASN A 47 -8.28 -15.20 28.21
N ALA A 48 -8.54 -13.96 27.79
CA ALA A 48 -8.06 -12.73 28.39
C ALA A 48 -6.53 -12.60 28.50
N ALA A 49 -5.74 -13.40 27.77
CA ALA A 49 -4.28 -13.30 27.80
C ALA A 49 -3.78 -12.06 27.02
N PRO A 50 -3.06 -11.12 27.66
CA PRO A 50 -2.66 -9.85 27.04
C PRO A 50 -1.69 -9.99 25.87
N ALA A 51 -0.93 -11.08 25.81
CA ALA A 51 0.04 -11.34 24.75
C ALA A 51 -0.59 -11.34 23.35
N TYR A 52 -1.82 -11.83 23.20
CA TYR A 52 -2.53 -11.81 21.93
C TYR A 52 -2.84 -10.39 21.45
N SER A 53 -3.34 -9.55 22.35
CA SER A 53 -3.64 -8.15 22.03
C SER A 53 -2.37 -7.38 21.69
N ASN A 54 -1.31 -7.58 22.47
CA ASN A 54 0.00 -7.00 22.20
C ASN A 54 0.55 -7.39 20.82
N ALA A 55 0.55 -8.67 20.49
CA ALA A 55 1.00 -9.16 19.20
C ALA A 55 0.16 -8.56 18.05
N MET A 56 -1.17 -8.55 18.19
CA MET A 56 -2.07 -7.99 17.19
C MET A 56 -1.80 -6.50 16.93
N LEU A 57 -1.64 -5.70 17.98
CA LEU A 57 -1.36 -4.28 17.83
C LEU A 57 0.02 -4.01 17.20
N MET A 58 1.04 -4.84 17.50
CA MET A 58 2.35 -4.73 16.83
C MET A 58 2.23 -5.06 15.35
N PHE A 59 1.49 -6.10 14.95
CA PHE A 59 1.26 -6.45 13.55
C PHE A 59 0.56 -5.34 12.77
N PHE A 60 -0.33 -4.59 13.41
CA PHE A 60 -1.06 -3.50 12.77
C PHE A 60 -0.34 -2.18 12.70
N CYS A 61 0.21 -1.78 13.83
CA CYS A 61 0.68 -0.41 14.03
C CYS A 61 2.19 -0.29 13.89
N GLY A 62 2.91 -1.43 13.88
CA GLY A 62 4.35 -1.43 14.06
C GLY A 62 4.73 -1.10 15.52
N GLY A 63 5.96 -0.65 15.72
CA GLY A 63 6.45 -0.28 17.05
C GLY A 63 6.95 -1.47 17.87
N ALA A 64 7.28 -2.57 17.23
CA ALA A 64 7.89 -3.74 17.84
C ALA A 64 9.19 -3.40 18.58
N GLU A 65 10.04 -2.58 17.99
CA GLU A 65 11.32 -2.14 18.58
C GLU A 65 11.12 -1.40 19.91
N ALA A 66 10.09 -0.57 20.03
CA ALA A 66 9.76 0.14 21.27
C ALA A 66 9.34 -0.81 22.40
N ARG A 67 9.00 -2.06 22.06
CA ARG A 67 8.62 -3.14 22.98
C ARG A 67 9.69 -4.25 23.08
N GLY A 68 10.88 -4.02 22.54
CA GLY A 68 12.01 -4.97 22.60
C GLY A 68 11.88 -6.17 21.65
N VAL A 69 10.99 -6.10 20.64
CA VAL A 69 10.80 -7.15 19.63
C VAL A 69 11.43 -6.69 18.32
N SER A 70 12.26 -7.52 17.71
CA SER A 70 12.81 -7.20 16.38
C SER A 70 11.72 -7.34 15.30
N GLU A 71 11.81 -6.54 14.24
CA GLU A 71 10.92 -6.66 13.07
C GLU A 71 10.99 -8.07 12.44
N SER A 72 12.15 -8.71 12.44
CA SER A 72 12.33 -10.07 11.94
C SER A 72 11.59 -11.11 12.79
N ASP A 73 11.64 -10.99 14.14
CA ASP A 73 10.94 -11.91 15.04
C ASP A 73 9.43 -11.71 14.93
N LEU A 74 8.99 -10.45 14.80
CA LEU A 74 7.58 -10.13 14.57
C LEU A 74 7.07 -10.75 13.26
N ALA A 75 7.83 -10.62 12.18
CA ALA A 75 7.48 -11.21 10.89
C ALA A 75 7.48 -12.74 10.92
N ALA A 76 8.45 -13.36 11.62
CA ALA A 76 8.52 -14.80 11.81
C ALA A 76 7.33 -15.33 12.63
N ALA A 77 6.95 -14.62 13.70
CA ALA A 77 5.79 -14.94 14.51
C ALA A 77 4.48 -14.86 13.71
N LEU A 78 4.29 -13.77 12.95
CA LEU A 78 3.13 -13.60 12.08
C LEU A 78 3.03 -14.73 11.05
N LYS A 79 4.14 -15.06 10.39
CA LYS A 79 4.21 -16.15 9.41
C LYS A 79 3.88 -17.52 10.03
N ALA A 80 4.41 -17.83 11.21
CA ALA A 80 4.12 -19.09 11.89
C ALA A 80 2.64 -19.20 12.24
N LEU A 81 2.05 -18.15 12.84
CA LEU A 81 0.63 -18.09 13.20
C LEU A 81 -0.27 -18.18 11.96
N SER A 82 0.11 -17.52 10.86
CA SER A 82 -0.64 -17.59 9.59
C SER A 82 -0.69 -18.99 8.98
N GLN A 83 0.28 -19.83 9.34
CA GLN A 83 0.38 -21.25 8.94
C GLN A 83 -0.27 -22.21 9.95
N GLY A 84 -0.97 -21.70 10.95
CA GLY A 84 -1.60 -22.50 11.99
C GLY A 84 -0.63 -23.09 13.00
N ARG A 85 0.60 -22.58 13.10
CA ARG A 85 1.60 -23.06 14.06
C ARG A 85 1.65 -22.17 15.28
N PRO A 86 1.55 -22.76 16.51
CA PRO A 86 1.76 -22.00 17.74
C PRO A 86 3.18 -21.41 17.79
N VAL A 87 3.31 -20.26 18.42
CA VAL A 87 4.59 -19.55 18.54
C VAL A 87 4.78 -19.04 19.96
N SER A 88 6.02 -19.10 20.46
CA SER A 88 6.42 -18.38 21.68
C SER A 88 6.69 -16.92 21.31
N PHE A 89 6.04 -16.00 21.98
CA PHE A 89 6.14 -14.57 21.71
C PHE A 89 6.02 -13.79 23.04
N LEU A 90 7.04 -13.01 23.40
CA LEU A 90 7.11 -12.26 24.65
C LEU A 90 6.75 -13.13 25.88
N ASP A 91 7.49 -14.19 26.14
CA ASP A 91 7.31 -15.11 27.27
C ASP A 91 5.97 -15.90 27.32
N ASP A 92 5.07 -15.64 26.37
CA ASP A 92 3.79 -16.30 26.23
C ASP A 92 3.75 -17.23 24.99
N LYS A 93 2.88 -18.23 25.04
CA LYS A 93 2.59 -19.10 23.89
C LYS A 93 1.30 -18.68 23.22
N LEU A 94 1.40 -18.22 21.97
CA LEU A 94 0.26 -17.87 21.14
C LEU A 94 -0.23 -19.10 20.37
N ASP A 95 -1.50 -19.47 20.58
CA ASP A 95 -2.19 -20.52 19.83
C ASP A 95 -3.01 -19.90 18.70
N PRO A 96 -2.80 -20.28 17.43
CA PRO A 96 -3.59 -19.77 16.32
C PRO A 96 -5.08 -20.11 16.38
N ASN A 97 -5.48 -21.14 17.16
CA ASN A 97 -6.89 -21.53 17.32
C ASN A 97 -7.64 -20.70 18.37
N GLN A 98 -6.93 -19.86 19.15
CA GLN A 98 -7.55 -19.01 20.16
C GLN A 98 -8.58 -18.08 19.53
N ASN A 99 -9.81 -18.05 20.07
CA ASN A 99 -10.83 -17.07 19.69
C ASN A 99 -10.36 -15.66 20.02
N PHE A 100 -10.48 -14.78 19.04
CA PHE A 100 -9.99 -13.40 19.14
C PHE A 100 -11.03 -12.41 18.59
N TYR A 101 -11.12 -11.27 19.23
CA TYR A 101 -12.11 -10.23 18.94
C TYR A 101 -11.41 -8.92 18.61
N VAL A 102 -11.93 -8.21 17.60
CA VAL A 102 -11.47 -6.88 17.23
C VAL A 102 -12.67 -5.96 17.04
N LEU A 103 -12.68 -4.88 17.80
CA LEU A 103 -13.72 -3.84 17.77
C LEU A 103 -13.11 -2.53 17.27
N GLY A 104 -13.65 -1.98 16.19
CA GLY A 104 -13.32 -0.64 15.68
C GLY A 104 -14.41 0.34 16.10
N ILE A 105 -14.02 1.38 16.81
CA ILE A 105 -14.92 2.44 17.25
C ILE A 105 -14.38 3.82 16.85
N SER A 106 -15.27 4.78 16.66
CA SER A 106 -14.89 6.17 16.44
C SER A 106 -15.83 7.12 17.18
N PRO A 107 -15.35 8.31 17.59
CA PRO A 107 -16.21 9.32 18.17
C PRO A 107 -17.22 9.82 17.14
N ASN A 108 -18.47 10.03 17.60
CA ASN A 108 -19.53 10.62 16.82
C ASN A 108 -20.32 11.59 17.73
N ALA A 109 -19.87 12.84 17.78
CA ALA A 109 -20.32 13.85 18.75
C ALA A 109 -20.24 13.29 20.19
N ALA A 110 -21.38 13.22 20.90
CA ALA A 110 -21.46 12.68 22.27
C ALA A 110 -21.65 11.15 22.31
N ARG A 111 -21.50 10.44 21.17
CA ARG A 111 -21.74 8.99 21.06
C ARG A 111 -20.51 8.30 20.49
N LEU A 112 -20.43 6.98 20.71
CA LEU A 112 -19.49 6.11 20.02
C LEU A 112 -20.18 5.45 18.82
N SER A 113 -19.51 5.47 17.66
CA SER A 113 -19.93 4.74 16.48
C SER A 113 -19.09 3.47 16.36
N VAL A 114 -19.76 2.32 16.32
CA VAL A 114 -19.11 1.05 16.02
C VAL A 114 -18.89 0.98 14.51
N ARG A 115 -17.62 0.96 14.09
CA ARG A 115 -17.24 0.84 12.68
C ARG A 115 -17.29 -0.61 12.22
N PHE A 116 -16.79 -1.50 13.06
CA PHE A 116 -16.85 -2.95 12.86
C PHE A 116 -16.68 -3.69 14.18
N PHE A 117 -17.23 -4.88 14.24
CA PHE A 117 -16.97 -5.86 15.28
C PHE A 117 -16.68 -7.21 14.60
N LEU A 118 -15.48 -7.75 14.83
CA LEU A 118 -14.98 -8.94 14.16
C LEU A 118 -14.63 -9.99 15.21
N HIS A 119 -14.98 -11.23 14.90
CA HIS A 119 -14.65 -12.41 15.67
C HIS A 119 -14.11 -13.48 14.75
N SER A 120 -12.96 -14.05 15.07
CA SER A 120 -12.35 -15.17 14.35
C SER A 120 -11.27 -15.82 15.22
N SER A 121 -10.62 -16.86 14.72
CA SER A 121 -9.39 -17.36 15.35
C SER A 121 -8.24 -16.38 15.17
N PHE A 122 -7.32 -16.35 16.12
CA PHE A 122 -6.13 -15.51 16.05
C PHE A 122 -5.28 -15.81 14.82
N GLY A 123 -5.14 -17.09 14.44
CA GLY A 123 -4.44 -17.52 13.23
C GLY A 123 -5.10 -17.04 11.95
N GLN A 124 -6.44 -16.92 11.89
CA GLN A 124 -7.11 -16.36 10.71
C GLN A 124 -6.82 -14.88 10.54
N PHE A 125 -6.80 -14.11 11.63
CA PHE A 125 -6.38 -12.72 11.58
C PHE A 125 -4.91 -12.60 11.18
N ALA A 126 -4.03 -13.43 11.74
CA ALA A 126 -2.61 -13.48 11.36
C ALA A 126 -2.43 -13.80 9.87
N LYS A 127 -3.20 -14.75 9.32
CA LYS A 127 -3.21 -15.07 7.90
C LYS A 127 -3.62 -13.87 7.03
N ASN A 128 -4.70 -13.19 7.41
CA ASN A 128 -5.16 -12.02 6.65
C ASN A 128 -4.13 -10.88 6.67
N LEU A 129 -3.43 -10.69 7.77
CA LEU A 129 -2.34 -9.72 7.92
C LEU A 129 -1.12 -10.12 7.10
N GLN A 130 -0.70 -11.39 7.14
CA GLN A 130 0.40 -11.88 6.31
C GLN A 130 0.10 -11.72 4.83
N ASP A 131 -1.08 -12.12 4.40
CA ASP A 131 -1.55 -11.96 3.02
C ASP A 131 -1.57 -10.48 2.58
N HIS A 132 -1.88 -9.56 3.49
CA HIS A 132 -1.82 -8.12 3.24
C HIS A 132 -0.37 -7.65 3.09
N ALA A 133 0.53 -8.04 3.99
CA ALA A 133 1.95 -7.70 3.94
C ALA A 133 2.61 -8.20 2.65
N ASP A 134 2.34 -9.44 2.25
CA ASP A 134 2.87 -10.04 1.02
C ASP A 134 2.40 -9.29 -0.23
N ARG A 135 1.14 -8.85 -0.25
CA ARG A 135 0.62 -8.04 -1.37
C ARG A 135 1.23 -6.64 -1.43
N LEU A 136 1.56 -6.05 -0.29
CA LEU A 136 2.22 -4.73 -0.23
C LEU A 136 3.72 -4.77 -0.53
N SER A 137 4.35 -5.95 -0.41
CA SER A 137 5.78 -6.11 -0.64
C SER A 137 6.16 -5.59 -2.04
N ILE A 138 7.05 -4.59 -2.11
CA ILE A 138 7.55 -4.01 -3.35
C ILE A 138 8.97 -3.51 -3.12
N THR A 139 9.79 -3.46 -4.17
CA THR A 139 11.17 -2.95 -4.11
C THR A 139 11.22 -1.64 -3.34
N ARG A 140 12.06 -1.61 -2.32
CA ARG A 140 12.23 -0.47 -1.42
C ARG A 140 13.35 0.44 -1.93
N PRO A 141 13.11 1.77 -2.03
CA PRO A 141 14.20 2.71 -2.28
C PRO A 141 15.23 2.67 -1.14
N ALA A 142 16.50 2.83 -1.46
CA ALA A 142 17.59 2.77 -0.48
C ALA A 142 17.44 3.78 0.68
N PHE A 143 16.84 4.93 0.41
CA PHE A 143 16.59 5.97 1.42
C PHE A 143 15.40 5.68 2.34
N ASP A 144 14.47 4.78 1.94
CA ASP A 144 13.32 4.44 2.79
C ASP A 144 13.70 3.35 3.79
N LYS A 145 13.91 3.75 5.04
CA LYS A 145 14.29 2.84 6.13
C LYS A 145 13.14 1.99 6.67
N ARG A 146 11.89 2.35 6.33
CA ARG A 146 10.71 1.61 6.82
C ARG A 146 10.62 0.26 6.15
N GLU A 147 10.66 -0.81 6.90
CA GLU A 147 10.46 -2.15 6.35
C GLU A 147 9.00 -2.35 5.95
N ASN A 148 8.09 -2.03 6.85
CA ASN A 148 6.66 -2.21 6.67
C ASN A 148 5.92 -0.89 6.44
N LEU A 149 4.83 -0.93 5.67
CA LEU A 149 3.92 0.18 5.47
C LEU A 149 2.71 0.00 6.38
N SER A 150 2.61 0.81 7.42
CA SER A 150 1.46 0.78 8.33
C SER A 150 0.18 1.23 7.63
N VAL A 151 -0.98 0.87 8.18
CA VAL A 151 -2.29 1.28 7.65
C VAL A 151 -2.41 2.81 7.56
N TRP A 152 -1.86 3.52 8.54
CA TRP A 152 -1.82 4.97 8.51
C TRP A 152 -0.95 5.50 7.36
N ALA A 153 0.23 4.93 7.16
CA ALA A 153 1.12 5.31 6.05
C ALA A 153 0.45 5.09 4.69
N LEU A 154 -0.27 3.98 4.51
CA LEU A 154 -1.03 3.72 3.29
C LEU A 154 -2.16 4.74 3.09
N ALA A 155 -2.91 5.07 4.13
CA ALA A 155 -3.96 6.08 4.04
C ALA A 155 -3.40 7.48 3.72
N GLN A 156 -2.23 7.82 4.24
CA GLN A 156 -1.53 9.08 3.94
C GLN A 156 -1.16 9.24 2.45
N GLU A 157 -0.97 8.14 1.71
CA GLU A 157 -0.70 8.20 0.27
C GLU A 157 -1.88 8.74 -0.56
N THR A 158 -3.07 8.80 0.02
CA THR A 158 -4.27 9.40 -0.62
C THR A 158 -4.41 10.89 -0.36
N VAL A 159 -3.56 11.47 0.51
CA VAL A 159 -3.68 12.85 0.98
C VAL A 159 -2.72 13.77 0.23
N ASN A 160 -3.17 14.98 -0.05
CA ASN A 160 -2.30 16.03 -0.57
C ASN A 160 -1.41 16.59 0.56
N GLN A 161 -0.14 16.24 0.56
CA GLN A 161 0.82 16.66 1.58
C GLN A 161 1.08 18.20 1.58
N LYS A 162 0.66 18.91 0.53
CA LYS A 162 0.74 20.38 0.42
C LYS A 162 -0.52 21.06 0.91
N SER A 163 -1.59 20.33 1.24
CA SER A 163 -2.82 20.92 1.77
C SER A 163 -2.66 21.31 3.26
N ARG A 164 -3.57 22.17 3.74
CA ARG A 164 -3.64 22.55 5.16
C ARG A 164 -4.05 21.34 6.02
N ASP A 165 -5.02 20.58 5.56
CA ASP A 165 -5.44 19.33 6.19
C ASP A 165 -4.69 18.16 5.55
N LYS A 166 -3.91 17.46 6.37
CA LYS A 166 -3.10 16.30 5.98
C LYS A 166 -3.63 14.99 6.57
N ASN A 167 -4.86 15.00 7.05
CA ASN A 167 -5.47 13.81 7.62
C ASN A 167 -6.20 12.99 6.53
N PRO A 168 -5.97 11.67 6.47
CA PRO A 168 -6.76 10.78 5.63
C PRO A 168 -8.22 10.77 6.08
N SER A 169 -9.13 10.47 5.15
CA SER A 169 -10.54 10.28 5.50
C SER A 169 -10.70 9.21 6.59
N PRO A 170 -11.39 9.51 7.72
CA PRO A 170 -11.64 8.52 8.76
C PRO A 170 -12.39 7.29 8.26
N GLN A 171 -13.30 7.48 7.31
CA GLN A 171 -14.02 6.39 6.66
C GLN A 171 -13.06 5.45 5.91
N LEU A 172 -12.12 6.01 5.13
CA LEU A 172 -11.12 5.21 4.41
C LEU A 172 -10.27 4.37 5.35
N VAL A 173 -9.81 4.94 6.47
CA VAL A 173 -9.00 4.23 7.47
C VAL A 173 -9.79 3.05 8.06
N GLY A 174 -11.05 3.27 8.45
CA GLY A 174 -11.92 2.22 8.98
C GLY A 174 -12.20 1.10 7.97
N ASP A 175 -12.52 1.45 6.72
CA ASP A 175 -12.79 0.50 5.66
C ASP A 175 -11.53 -0.31 5.29
N LEU A 176 -10.36 0.33 5.27
CA LEU A 176 -9.08 -0.33 5.02
C LEU A 176 -8.74 -1.33 6.13
N LEU A 177 -8.88 -0.93 7.39
CA LEU A 177 -8.69 -1.81 8.54
C LEU A 177 -9.61 -3.03 8.48
N ARG A 178 -10.90 -2.80 8.23
CA ARG A 178 -11.87 -3.88 8.06
C ARG A 178 -11.47 -4.82 6.92
N ALA A 179 -11.10 -4.29 5.75
CA ALA A 179 -10.68 -5.08 4.60
C ALA A 179 -9.46 -5.95 4.92
N ILE A 180 -8.47 -5.41 5.61
CA ILE A 180 -7.26 -6.14 6.03
C ILE A 180 -7.62 -7.28 6.96
N LEU A 181 -8.36 -6.99 8.03
CA LEU A 181 -8.72 -7.97 9.06
C LEU A 181 -9.61 -9.10 8.55
N THR A 182 -10.58 -8.78 7.70
CA THR A 182 -11.52 -9.79 7.17
C THR A 182 -10.98 -10.58 5.99
N GLY A 183 -9.84 -10.16 5.40
CA GLY A 183 -9.41 -10.73 4.15
C GLY A 183 -10.28 -10.30 2.95
N GLY A 184 -11.19 -9.32 3.11
CA GLY A 184 -12.09 -8.79 2.06
C GLY A 184 -11.41 -7.88 1.05
N PRO A 185 -12.10 -7.43 -0.01
CA PRO A 185 -11.56 -6.53 -1.02
C PRO A 185 -11.17 -5.17 -0.42
N TYR A 186 -10.11 -4.57 -0.95
CA TYR A 186 -9.73 -3.20 -0.57
C TYR A 186 -10.77 -2.19 -1.04
N PRO A 187 -11.03 -1.11 -0.27
CA PRO A 187 -12.01 -0.10 -0.66
C PRO A 187 -11.59 0.64 -1.95
N ALA A 188 -12.55 0.85 -2.85
CA ALA A 188 -12.31 1.57 -4.10
C ALA A 188 -11.82 3.01 -3.87
N THR A 189 -12.18 3.62 -2.73
CA THR A 189 -11.71 4.94 -2.31
C THR A 189 -10.20 5.00 -2.12
N LEU A 190 -9.56 3.89 -1.74
CA LEU A 190 -8.10 3.78 -1.64
C LEU A 190 -7.45 3.94 -3.02
N LEU A 191 -7.89 3.16 -4.01
CA LEU A 191 -7.40 3.25 -5.39
C LEU A 191 -7.64 4.64 -5.98
N ASN A 192 -8.86 5.15 -5.85
CA ASN A 192 -9.23 6.46 -6.38
C ASN A 192 -8.37 7.58 -5.78
N GLY A 193 -8.15 7.55 -4.46
CA GLY A 193 -7.30 8.52 -3.77
C GLY A 193 -5.87 8.48 -4.27
N VAL A 194 -5.27 7.30 -4.38
CA VAL A 194 -3.90 7.12 -4.87
C VAL A 194 -3.77 7.56 -6.33
N THR A 195 -4.66 7.12 -7.20
CA THR A 195 -4.65 7.51 -8.62
C THR A 195 -4.78 9.02 -8.79
N LEU A 196 -5.65 9.67 -7.99
CA LEU A 196 -5.77 11.12 -7.99
C LEU A 196 -4.46 11.81 -7.58
N ARG A 197 -3.76 11.29 -6.57
CA ARG A 197 -2.47 11.85 -6.13
C ARG A 197 -1.38 11.65 -7.16
N ILE A 198 -1.28 10.46 -7.76
CA ILE A 198 -0.30 10.20 -8.82
C ILE A 198 -0.51 11.18 -9.98
N ARG A 199 -1.76 11.38 -10.44
CA ARG A 199 -2.09 12.31 -11.52
C ARG A 199 -1.79 13.77 -11.17
N ALA A 200 -2.08 14.18 -9.93
CA ALA A 200 -1.86 15.56 -9.49
C ALA A 200 -0.38 15.87 -9.25
N GLU A 201 0.36 14.95 -8.68
CA GLU A 201 1.75 15.13 -8.26
C GLU A 201 2.74 14.53 -9.26
N ARG A 202 2.28 13.66 -10.17
CA ARG A 202 3.08 12.92 -11.16
C ARG A 202 4.17 12.08 -10.52
N GLU A 203 3.90 11.61 -9.31
CA GLU A 203 4.86 10.86 -8.50
C GLU A 203 4.28 9.52 -8.09
N VAL A 204 5.03 8.46 -8.35
CA VAL A 204 4.73 7.09 -7.93
C VAL A 204 5.65 6.74 -6.77
N THR A 205 5.22 7.04 -5.55
CA THR A 205 5.95 6.69 -4.31
C THR A 205 5.93 5.17 -4.10
N ARG A 206 6.78 4.67 -3.18
CA ARG A 206 6.72 3.27 -2.74
C ARG A 206 5.34 2.89 -2.22
N GLY A 207 4.72 3.75 -1.40
CA GLY A 207 3.40 3.48 -0.84
C GLY A 207 2.33 3.42 -1.92
N ARG A 208 2.32 4.34 -2.88
CA ARG A 208 1.39 4.33 -4.01
C ARG A 208 1.56 3.08 -4.88
N ALA A 209 2.79 2.72 -5.22
CA ALA A 209 3.07 1.51 -5.98
C ALA A 209 2.64 0.24 -5.22
N ALA A 210 2.91 0.15 -3.91
CA ALA A 210 2.46 -0.95 -3.07
C ALA A 210 0.93 -1.07 -3.02
N ILE A 211 0.22 0.06 -2.91
CA ILE A 211 -1.25 0.09 -2.91
C ILE A 211 -1.80 -0.38 -4.25
N LEU A 212 -1.28 0.12 -5.38
CA LEU A 212 -1.69 -0.33 -6.72
C LEU A 212 -1.53 -1.84 -6.86
N LYS A 213 -0.33 -2.36 -6.54
CA LYS A 213 -0.05 -3.80 -6.57
C LYS A 213 -1.02 -4.59 -5.69
N ALA A 214 -1.16 -4.22 -4.42
CA ALA A 214 -2.00 -4.92 -3.47
C ALA A 214 -3.48 -4.89 -3.90
N TYR A 215 -3.95 -3.75 -4.39
CA TYR A 215 -5.33 -3.56 -4.84
C TYR A 215 -5.67 -4.48 -6.02
N TYR A 216 -4.86 -4.46 -7.08
CA TYR A 216 -5.14 -5.25 -8.27
C TYR A 216 -4.98 -6.75 -8.02
N LEU A 217 -3.98 -7.18 -7.23
CA LEU A 217 -3.80 -8.58 -6.86
C LEU A 217 -4.95 -9.14 -6.01
N ARG A 218 -5.60 -8.31 -5.21
CA ARG A 218 -6.66 -8.76 -4.32
C ARG A 218 -8.05 -8.61 -4.91
N ASN A 219 -8.33 -7.46 -5.51
CA ASN A 219 -9.67 -7.15 -6.03
C ASN A 219 -9.91 -7.74 -7.43
N TYR A 220 -8.83 -7.96 -8.18
CA TYR A 220 -8.85 -8.50 -9.55
C TYR A 220 -7.74 -9.54 -9.75
N PRO A 221 -7.84 -10.72 -9.13
CA PRO A 221 -6.77 -11.72 -9.11
C PRO A 221 -6.70 -12.51 -10.44
N THR A 222 -6.42 -11.83 -11.55
CA THR A 222 -6.18 -12.45 -12.88
C THR A 222 -4.72 -12.88 -13.01
N GLU A 223 -4.43 -13.82 -13.91
CA GLU A 223 -3.05 -14.24 -14.20
C GLU A 223 -2.22 -13.06 -14.74
N LEU A 224 -2.81 -12.23 -15.61
CA LEU A 224 -2.15 -11.02 -16.10
C LEU A 224 -1.75 -10.07 -14.96
N ASN A 225 -2.62 -9.85 -13.97
CA ASN A 225 -2.31 -8.99 -12.84
C ASN A 225 -1.20 -9.61 -11.96
N LYS A 226 -1.15 -10.92 -11.80
CA LYS A 226 -0.05 -11.58 -11.08
C LYS A 226 1.29 -11.41 -11.78
N GLU A 227 1.29 -11.44 -13.10
CA GLU A 227 2.50 -11.22 -13.91
C GLU A 227 3.02 -9.78 -13.81
N VAL A 228 2.12 -8.79 -13.85
CA VAL A 228 2.46 -7.36 -13.90
C VAL A 228 2.75 -6.78 -12.53
N PHE A 229 1.89 -7.09 -11.54
CA PHE A 229 1.98 -6.50 -10.20
C PHE A 229 2.90 -7.33 -9.29
N THR A 230 4.18 -7.35 -9.62
CA THR A 230 5.24 -8.10 -8.92
C THR A 230 5.95 -7.25 -7.85
N VAL A 231 6.86 -7.86 -7.10
CA VAL A 231 7.66 -7.19 -6.06
C VAL A 231 8.71 -6.29 -6.66
N SER A 232 9.35 -6.76 -7.74
CA SER A 232 10.46 -6.08 -8.42
C SER A 232 10.26 -6.11 -9.93
N LEU A 233 11.12 -5.40 -10.63
CA LEU A 233 11.15 -5.39 -12.09
C LEU A 233 11.21 -6.82 -12.63
N ASN A 234 10.33 -7.11 -13.59
CA ASN A 234 10.29 -8.37 -14.32
C ASN A 234 10.38 -8.12 -15.85
N GLU A 235 10.45 -9.21 -16.61
CA GLU A 235 10.54 -9.20 -18.06
C GLU A 235 9.18 -9.34 -18.75
N SER A 236 8.08 -8.96 -18.06
CA SER A 236 6.74 -9.01 -18.64
C SER A 236 6.68 -8.18 -19.92
N SER A 237 6.10 -8.77 -20.96
CA SER A 237 5.82 -8.12 -22.25
C SER A 237 4.49 -7.36 -22.26
N ASN A 238 3.84 -7.20 -21.09
CA ASN A 238 2.62 -6.42 -20.96
C ASN A 238 2.85 -4.98 -21.44
N VAL A 239 2.16 -4.57 -22.50
CA VAL A 239 2.41 -3.30 -23.18
C VAL A 239 2.32 -2.09 -22.26
N PRO A 240 1.28 -1.88 -21.44
CA PRO A 240 1.22 -0.81 -20.46
C PRO A 240 2.43 -0.80 -19.49
N TYR A 241 2.84 -1.96 -18.97
CA TYR A 241 3.99 -2.09 -18.08
C TYR A 241 5.29 -1.70 -18.78
N VAL A 242 5.50 -2.18 -20.00
CA VAL A 242 6.67 -1.81 -20.84
C VAL A 242 6.70 -0.31 -21.14
N LEU A 243 5.54 0.31 -21.41
CA LEU A 243 5.44 1.75 -21.63
C LEU A 243 5.82 2.55 -20.37
N GLY A 244 5.45 2.09 -19.19
CA GLY A 244 5.91 2.69 -17.93
C GLY A 244 7.42 2.63 -17.77
N ARG A 245 8.02 1.48 -18.04
CA ARG A 245 9.49 1.30 -18.06
C ARG A 245 10.16 2.22 -19.09
N LEU A 246 9.62 2.26 -20.29
CA LEU A 246 10.11 3.13 -21.35
C LEU A 246 10.08 4.61 -20.95
N PHE A 247 8.98 5.05 -20.32
CA PHE A 247 8.87 6.43 -19.83
C PHE A 247 9.95 6.78 -18.80
N SER A 248 10.27 5.87 -17.87
CA SER A 248 11.34 6.06 -16.88
C SER A 248 12.72 6.18 -17.55
N VAL A 249 12.98 5.40 -18.60
CA VAL A 249 14.24 5.50 -19.38
C VAL A 249 14.31 6.84 -20.12
N LEU A 250 13.22 7.28 -20.77
CA LEU A 250 13.15 8.56 -21.48
C LEU A 250 13.36 9.75 -20.53
N GLU A 251 12.81 9.71 -19.32
CA GLU A 251 13.06 10.72 -18.28
C GLU A 251 14.53 10.72 -17.84
N THR A 252 15.12 9.55 -17.71
CA THR A 252 16.53 9.41 -17.34
C THR A 252 17.45 10.00 -18.41
N ILE A 253 17.20 9.73 -19.70
CA ILE A 253 17.92 10.29 -20.82
C ILE A 253 17.89 11.82 -20.76
N GLN A 254 16.72 12.41 -20.54
CA GLN A 254 16.62 13.87 -20.41
C GLN A 254 17.45 14.41 -19.23
N SER A 255 17.37 13.77 -18.08
CA SER A 255 18.05 14.20 -16.86
C SER A 255 19.57 14.11 -16.99
N VAL A 256 20.07 13.06 -17.64
CA VAL A 256 21.52 12.88 -17.88
C VAL A 256 22.05 13.85 -18.95
N ALA A 257 21.26 14.10 -19.99
CA ALA A 257 21.64 15.05 -21.04
C ALA A 257 21.60 16.53 -20.59
N ASN A 258 20.81 16.83 -19.57
CA ASN A 258 20.63 18.20 -19.08
C ASN A 258 20.71 18.22 -17.55
N PRO A 259 21.91 18.10 -16.95
CA PRO A 259 22.09 18.15 -15.50
C PRO A 259 21.54 19.46 -14.93
N GLY A 260 20.81 19.37 -13.81
CA GLY A 260 20.23 20.53 -13.15
C GLY A 260 18.91 21.04 -13.75
N ILE A 261 18.29 20.28 -14.67
CA ILE A 261 16.98 20.65 -15.22
C ILE A 261 15.90 20.69 -14.11
N ASN A 262 15.15 21.79 -14.03
CA ASN A 262 14.13 22.00 -13.01
C ASN A 262 12.81 21.27 -13.30
N ALA A 263 12.50 20.97 -14.57
CA ALA A 263 11.27 20.31 -14.99
C ALA A 263 11.59 19.24 -16.04
N THR A 264 11.24 18.00 -15.73
CA THR A 264 11.46 16.87 -16.64
C THR A 264 10.26 16.62 -17.56
N ILE A 265 10.37 15.64 -18.46
CA ILE A 265 9.21 15.16 -19.25
C ILE A 265 8.08 14.68 -18.35
N LYS A 266 8.38 14.24 -17.12
CA LYS A 266 7.38 13.83 -16.11
C LYS A 266 6.39 14.95 -15.82
N ASP A 267 6.85 16.18 -15.65
CA ASP A 267 5.99 17.33 -15.33
C ASP A 267 4.98 17.66 -16.43
N ARG A 268 5.31 17.39 -17.68
CA ARG A 268 4.47 17.73 -18.83
C ARG A 268 3.71 16.56 -19.41
N TYR A 269 4.32 15.39 -19.45
CA TYR A 269 3.82 14.28 -20.27
C TYR A 269 3.39 13.05 -19.46
N PHE A 270 3.65 12.95 -18.14
CA PHE A 270 3.34 11.76 -17.37
C PHE A 270 1.88 11.31 -17.54
N ASN A 271 0.93 12.23 -17.34
CA ASN A 271 -0.49 11.91 -17.41
C ASN A 271 -0.93 11.51 -18.83
N SER A 272 -0.42 12.17 -19.87
CA SER A 272 -0.73 11.82 -21.27
C SER A 272 -0.05 10.52 -21.69
N ALA A 273 1.20 10.31 -21.29
CA ALA A 273 1.89 9.05 -21.55
C ALA A 273 1.19 7.85 -20.88
N CYS A 274 0.66 8.05 -19.66
CA CYS A 274 -0.08 7.04 -18.91
C CYS A 274 -1.50 6.81 -19.48
N ALA A 275 -2.21 7.84 -19.94
CA ALA A 275 -3.60 7.72 -20.37
C ALA A 275 -3.79 7.54 -21.88
N THR A 276 -2.96 8.21 -22.71
CA THR A 276 -3.04 8.27 -24.18
C THR A 276 -1.66 8.12 -24.81
N PRO A 277 -1.02 6.94 -24.74
CA PRO A 277 0.36 6.71 -25.17
C PRO A 277 0.63 7.14 -26.63
N ALA A 278 -0.28 6.85 -27.55
CA ALA A 278 -0.13 7.22 -28.96
C ALA A 278 0.06 8.73 -29.19
N THR A 279 -0.46 9.57 -28.29
CA THR A 279 -0.28 11.03 -28.37
C THR A 279 1.07 11.48 -27.81
N ALA A 280 1.54 10.86 -26.73
CA ALA A 280 2.71 11.33 -26.00
C ALA A 280 4.03 10.71 -26.49
N PHE A 281 4.10 9.39 -26.69
CA PHE A 281 5.35 8.67 -26.94
C PHE A 281 6.06 9.06 -28.23
N PRO A 282 5.40 9.33 -29.38
CA PRO A 282 6.12 9.78 -30.58
C PRO A 282 6.95 11.05 -30.35
N THR A 283 6.39 12.01 -29.59
CA THR A 283 7.11 13.23 -29.21
C THR A 283 8.25 12.94 -28.24
N LEU A 284 8.00 12.08 -27.24
CA LEU A 284 9.00 11.74 -26.23
C LEU A 284 10.20 11.00 -26.82
N VAL A 285 9.97 10.04 -27.73
CA VAL A 285 11.05 9.32 -28.42
C VAL A 285 11.88 10.28 -29.29
N LYS A 286 11.22 11.18 -30.02
CA LYS A 286 11.92 12.22 -30.82
C LYS A 286 12.76 13.15 -29.93
N LEU A 287 12.28 13.52 -28.76
CA LEU A 287 13.04 14.31 -27.78
C LEU A 287 14.23 13.54 -27.24
N ALA A 288 14.06 12.26 -26.94
CA ALA A 288 15.13 11.41 -26.42
C ALA A 288 16.27 11.27 -27.43
N GLN A 289 15.98 11.11 -28.72
CA GLN A 289 17.01 11.08 -29.78
C GLN A 289 17.87 12.35 -29.80
N LYS A 290 17.24 13.54 -29.63
CA LYS A 290 17.98 14.81 -29.54
C LYS A 290 18.83 14.91 -28.27
N HIS A 291 18.41 14.29 -27.19
CA HIS A 291 19.15 14.26 -25.92
C HIS A 291 20.35 13.31 -26.01
N LEU A 292 20.17 12.13 -26.61
CA LEU A 292 21.24 11.16 -26.84
C LEU A 292 22.43 11.77 -27.63
N GLN A 293 22.13 12.54 -28.66
CA GLN A 293 23.17 13.24 -29.47
C GLN A 293 24.03 14.23 -28.67
N LYS A 294 23.61 14.63 -27.49
CA LYS A 294 24.35 15.54 -26.60
C LYS A 294 25.16 14.80 -25.52
N MET A 295 25.00 13.49 -25.42
CA MET A 295 25.69 12.67 -24.42
C MET A 295 27.09 12.25 -24.86
N SER A 296 27.88 11.80 -23.88
CA SER A 296 29.11 11.06 -24.17
C SER A 296 28.78 9.71 -24.81
N THR A 297 29.66 9.23 -25.72
CA THR A 297 29.46 7.97 -26.46
C THR A 297 29.09 6.78 -25.57
N PRO A 298 29.71 6.55 -24.39
CA PRO A 298 29.31 5.43 -23.52
C PRO A 298 27.86 5.53 -23.02
N ASN A 299 27.42 6.72 -22.65
CA ASN A 299 26.03 6.94 -22.18
C ASN A 299 25.03 6.83 -23.35
N GLU A 300 25.38 7.37 -24.52
CA GLU A 300 24.54 7.25 -25.70
C GLU A 300 24.31 5.79 -26.08
N VAL A 301 25.36 4.99 -26.16
CA VAL A 301 25.30 3.55 -26.49
C VAL A 301 24.45 2.80 -25.43
N HIS A 302 24.69 3.07 -24.16
CA HIS A 302 23.97 2.43 -23.06
C HIS A 302 22.45 2.71 -23.15
N PHE A 303 22.04 3.96 -23.26
CA PHE A 303 20.62 4.31 -23.33
C PHE A 303 19.98 3.95 -24.65
N SER A 304 20.68 4.02 -25.77
CA SER A 304 20.20 3.57 -27.08
C SER A 304 19.88 2.08 -27.05
N LYS A 305 20.73 1.26 -26.42
CA LYS A 305 20.47 -0.18 -26.21
C LYS A 305 19.21 -0.41 -25.38
N GLN A 306 19.07 0.27 -24.22
CA GLN A 306 17.88 0.15 -23.38
C GLN A 306 16.59 0.56 -24.11
N LEU A 307 16.63 1.64 -24.89
CA LEU A 307 15.50 2.08 -25.71
C LEU A 307 15.11 1.02 -26.73
N THR A 308 16.09 0.48 -27.46
CA THR A 308 15.87 -0.55 -28.48
C THR A 308 15.25 -1.81 -27.86
N GLU A 309 15.80 -2.28 -26.72
CA GLU A 309 15.28 -3.45 -26.02
C GLU A 309 13.82 -3.27 -25.55
N LEU A 310 13.44 -2.09 -25.06
CA LEU A 310 12.07 -1.82 -24.63
C LEU A 310 11.12 -1.59 -25.82
N MET A 311 11.58 -0.91 -26.85
CA MET A 311 10.79 -0.69 -28.07
C MET A 311 10.50 -2.00 -28.79
N ALA A 312 11.45 -2.95 -28.81
CA ALA A 312 11.27 -4.27 -29.41
C ALA A 312 10.22 -5.15 -28.72
N GLN A 313 9.84 -4.81 -27.44
CA GLN A 313 8.77 -5.49 -26.71
C GLN A 313 7.38 -4.93 -27.05
N LEU A 314 7.29 -3.82 -27.78
CA LEU A 314 6.02 -3.23 -28.17
C LEU A 314 5.48 -3.90 -29.44
N PRO A 315 4.15 -3.97 -29.61
CA PRO A 315 3.55 -4.56 -30.80
C PRO A 315 3.81 -3.69 -32.04
N GLU A 316 3.85 -4.33 -33.21
CA GLU A 316 4.01 -3.64 -34.48
C GLU A 316 2.90 -2.63 -34.78
N THR A 317 1.72 -2.79 -34.17
CA THR A 317 0.62 -1.83 -34.26
C THR A 317 0.91 -0.47 -33.63
N GLY A 318 2.06 -0.33 -32.94
CA GLY A 318 2.51 0.90 -32.31
C GLY A 318 1.94 1.14 -30.92
N PHE A 319 1.90 2.40 -30.52
CA PHE A 319 1.44 2.81 -29.20
C PHE A 319 -0.10 2.76 -29.08
N PRO A 320 -0.66 2.19 -27.99
CA PRO A 320 -2.10 2.20 -27.76
C PRO A 320 -2.68 3.62 -27.74
N ALA A 321 -3.86 3.81 -28.33
CA ALA A 321 -4.53 5.10 -28.35
C ALA A 321 -4.92 5.56 -26.94
N ARG A 322 -5.38 4.63 -26.08
CA ARG A 322 -5.82 4.89 -24.71
C ARG A 322 -5.55 3.68 -23.84
N LEU A 323 -5.20 3.92 -22.56
CA LEU A 323 -5.12 2.89 -21.52
C LEU A 323 -6.31 2.99 -20.57
N SER A 324 -6.90 1.84 -20.24
CA SER A 324 -7.91 1.69 -19.18
C SER A 324 -7.28 1.94 -17.79
N LEU A 325 -8.09 2.08 -16.75
CA LEU A 325 -7.58 2.34 -15.41
C LEU A 325 -6.64 1.23 -14.87
N PRO A 326 -6.92 -0.07 -15.05
CA PRO A 326 -5.97 -1.12 -14.68
C PRO A 326 -4.66 -1.06 -15.49
N GLU A 327 -4.73 -0.75 -16.78
CA GLU A 327 -3.55 -0.58 -17.63
C GLU A 327 -2.71 0.63 -17.23
N GLN A 328 -3.33 1.72 -16.78
CA GLN A 328 -2.62 2.85 -16.19
C GLN A 328 -1.89 2.45 -14.91
N GLY A 329 -2.52 1.62 -14.07
CA GLY A 329 -1.85 1.04 -12.90
C GLY A 329 -0.63 0.18 -13.29
N ALA A 330 -0.74 -0.62 -14.35
CA ALA A 330 0.39 -1.39 -14.88
C ALA A 330 1.54 -0.47 -15.38
N PHE A 331 1.21 0.62 -16.07
CA PHE A 331 2.16 1.65 -16.48
C PHE A 331 2.88 2.26 -15.27
N GLU A 332 2.14 2.65 -14.23
CA GLU A 332 2.66 3.26 -13.01
C GLU A 332 3.62 2.33 -12.27
N ILE A 333 3.30 1.02 -12.21
CA ILE A 333 4.19 -0.01 -11.64
C ILE A 333 5.45 -0.20 -12.50
N GLY A 334 5.32 -0.29 -13.82
CA GLY A 334 6.47 -0.39 -14.72
C GLY A 334 7.43 0.81 -14.58
N TYR A 335 6.88 2.01 -14.49
CA TYR A 335 7.64 3.23 -14.22
C TYR A 335 8.38 3.15 -12.89
N TYR A 336 7.69 2.75 -11.81
CA TYR A 336 8.28 2.61 -10.49
C TYR A 336 9.42 1.59 -10.48
N HIS A 337 9.21 0.39 -11.00
CA HIS A 337 10.21 -0.66 -11.03
C HIS A 337 11.48 -0.25 -11.82
N GLN A 338 11.31 0.35 -12.99
CA GLN A 338 12.44 0.80 -13.80
C GLN A 338 13.22 1.92 -13.11
N THR A 339 12.51 2.81 -12.42
CA THR A 339 13.13 3.89 -11.63
C THR A 339 13.95 3.31 -10.48
N GLN A 340 13.43 2.30 -9.74
CA GLN A 340 14.17 1.66 -8.66
C GLN A 340 15.43 0.91 -9.17
N LYS A 341 15.34 0.22 -10.31
CA LYS A 341 16.50 -0.43 -10.94
C LYS A 341 17.66 0.53 -11.20
N ARG A 342 17.35 1.76 -11.59
CA ARG A 342 18.37 2.79 -11.82
C ARG A 342 19.14 3.14 -10.55
N TYR A 343 18.45 3.23 -9.41
CA TYR A 343 19.09 3.57 -8.13
C TYR A 343 19.82 2.39 -7.51
N ALA A 344 19.37 1.15 -7.72
CA ALA A 344 20.04 -0.05 -7.23
C ALA A 344 21.45 -0.19 -7.81
N LYS A 345 21.65 0.04 -9.11
CA LYS A 345 22.97 -0.01 -9.75
C LYS A 345 23.97 1.03 -9.26
N LYS A 346 23.50 2.18 -8.77
CA LYS A 346 24.37 3.22 -8.22
C LYS A 346 24.98 2.84 -6.87
N ASN A 347 24.28 2.00 -6.10
CA ASN A 347 24.72 1.56 -4.78
C ASN A 347 25.66 0.35 -4.83
N GLU A 348 25.80 -0.30 -6.00
CA GLU A 348 26.75 -1.41 -6.22
C GLU A 348 28.11 -0.89 -6.80
N GLU A 349 28.15 0.37 -7.24
CA GLU A 349 29.35 1.02 -7.83
C GLU A 349 30.03 2.02 -6.85
N GLU A 350 29.43 2.28 -5.68
CA GLU A 350 30.02 3.04 -4.56
C GLU A 350 30.52 2.08 -3.45
#